data_ca7a3177a7512cd66be3195fcfcff1de
#
_entry.id   ca7a3177a7512cd66be3195fcfcff1de
#
_cell.length_a   1.000
_cell.length_b   1.000
_cell.length_c   1.000
_cell.angle_alpha   90.00
_cell.angle_beta   90.00
_cell.angle_gamma   90.00
#
_symmetry.space_group_name_H-M   'P 1'
#
loop_
_entity.id
_entity.type
_entity.pdbx_description
1 polymer ?
#
loop_
_entity_poly.entity_id
_entity_poly.type
_entity_poly.pdbx_seq_one_letter_code
_entity_poly.pdbx_strand_id
1 'polypeptide(L)'
;MEYERFENLLSRFIQACNERLDFGIEDMHYYSCLPLCALDAIFSIGVHYSGTSRTIDDFCREFDIPRAAPKPFQVPSRSSQTTVGQVLEKLKDVTPAMLANRISNLQRTSTKGGILKAEAFMLWLDILELYEIQTYQDFHKKGEKGNLEQDLRAVRAVPA
;
A
#
# COMPACT_ATOMS: atom_id res chain seq x y z
N MET A 1 -38.68 2.81 15.46
CA MET A 1 -39.42 2.13 14.36
C MET A 1 -38.81 2.36 12.97
N GLU A 2 -38.57 3.59 12.48
CA GLU A 2 -37.95 3.81 11.15
C GLU A 2 -36.47 3.44 11.12
N TYR A 3 -35.71 3.70 12.17
CA TYR A 3 -34.29 3.39 12.28
C TYR A 3 -34.04 1.87 12.26
N GLU A 4 -34.79 1.11 13.04
CA GLU A 4 -34.69 -0.38 13.06
C GLU A 4 -35.08 -1.00 11.70
N ARG A 5 -36.01 -0.37 10.98
CA ARG A 5 -36.37 -0.82 9.63
C ARG A 5 -35.27 -0.57 8.62
N PHE A 6 -34.55 0.55 8.74
CA PHE A 6 -33.40 0.88 7.89
C PHE A 6 -32.22 -0.05 8.17
N GLU A 7 -31.88 -0.30 9.44
CA GLU A 7 -30.82 -1.23 9.85
C GLU A 7 -31.09 -2.66 9.33
N ASN A 8 -32.33 -3.11 9.43
CA ASN A 8 -32.73 -4.43 8.96
C ASN A 8 -32.65 -4.54 7.42
N LEU A 9 -33.02 -3.47 6.70
CA LEU A 9 -32.92 -3.39 5.25
C LEU A 9 -31.45 -3.36 4.78
N LEU A 10 -30.61 -2.61 5.47
CA LEU A 10 -29.18 -2.52 5.20
C LEU A 10 -28.49 -3.86 5.44
N SER A 11 -28.79 -4.52 6.56
CA SER A 11 -28.24 -5.84 6.88
C SER A 11 -28.65 -6.90 5.85
N ARG A 12 -29.90 -6.90 5.40
CA ARG A 12 -30.39 -7.80 4.34
C ARG A 12 -29.76 -7.48 2.99
N PHE A 13 -29.53 -6.20 2.67
CA PHE A 13 -28.82 -5.80 1.45
C PHE A 13 -27.37 -6.27 1.45
N ILE A 14 -26.66 -6.06 2.57
CA ILE A 14 -25.27 -6.53 2.74
C ILE A 14 -25.20 -8.06 2.61
N GLN A 15 -26.13 -8.77 3.25
CA GLN A 15 -26.20 -10.23 3.16
C GLN A 15 -26.46 -10.69 1.71
N ALA A 16 -27.44 -10.08 1.02
CA ALA A 16 -27.74 -10.40 -0.37
C ALA A 16 -26.57 -10.05 -1.32
N CYS A 17 -25.82 -9.01 -1.04
CA CYS A 17 -24.60 -8.68 -1.76
C CYS A 17 -23.51 -9.75 -1.55
N ASN A 18 -23.29 -10.20 -0.31
CA ASN A 18 -22.32 -11.23 0.01
C ASN A 18 -22.68 -12.62 -0.57
N GLU A 19 -23.98 -12.91 -0.73
CA GLU A 19 -24.46 -14.18 -1.26
C GLU A 19 -24.52 -14.24 -2.81
N ARG A 20 -24.73 -13.09 -3.46
CA ARG A 20 -24.99 -13.03 -4.92
C ARG A 20 -23.87 -12.40 -5.72
N LEU A 21 -23.12 -11.52 -5.12
CA LEU A 21 -21.93 -10.94 -5.69
C LEU A 21 -20.79 -11.70 -4.99
N ASP A 22 -20.23 -12.67 -5.70
CA ASP A 22 -18.89 -13.14 -5.38
C ASP A 22 -17.98 -11.92 -5.57
N PHE A 23 -17.97 -11.02 -4.58
CA PHE A 23 -16.90 -10.09 -4.40
C PHE A 23 -15.68 -10.89 -3.96
N GLY A 24 -15.25 -11.79 -4.84
CA GLY A 24 -13.92 -12.35 -4.77
C GLY A 24 -12.96 -11.17 -4.86
N ILE A 25 -12.81 -10.45 -3.74
CA ILE A 25 -11.62 -9.66 -3.54
C ILE A 25 -10.54 -10.70 -3.55
N GLU A 26 -9.96 -10.88 -4.74
CA GLU A 26 -8.91 -11.84 -4.96
C GLU A 26 -7.86 -11.66 -3.88
N ASP A 27 -7.28 -12.73 -3.36
CA ASP A 27 -6.24 -12.71 -2.31
C ASP A 27 -5.09 -11.73 -2.61
N MET A 28 -4.96 -11.32 -3.87
CA MET A 28 -3.99 -10.34 -4.35
C MET A 28 -4.13 -8.94 -3.74
N HIS A 29 -5.25 -8.60 -3.12
CA HIS A 29 -5.49 -7.30 -2.47
C HIS A 29 -5.16 -7.28 -0.97
N TYR A 30 -4.82 -8.44 -0.39
CA TYR A 30 -4.43 -8.55 1.01
C TYR A 30 -2.91 -8.67 1.13
N TYR A 31 -2.24 -7.53 1.20
CA TYR A 31 -0.79 -7.51 1.30
C TYR A 31 -0.29 -8.01 2.64
N SER A 32 0.85 -8.70 2.63
CA SER A 32 1.47 -9.27 3.82
C SER A 32 2.04 -8.21 4.77
N CYS A 33 2.29 -6.98 4.30
CA CYS A 33 2.95 -5.94 5.07
C CYS A 33 2.59 -4.53 4.58
N LEU A 34 2.78 -3.56 5.48
CA LEU A 34 2.50 -2.13 5.23
C LEU A 34 3.29 -1.56 4.02
N PRO A 35 4.58 -1.87 3.82
CA PRO A 35 5.31 -1.37 2.65
C PRO A 35 4.66 -1.70 1.31
N LEU A 36 4.01 -2.87 1.17
CA LEU A 36 3.31 -3.22 -0.07
C LEU A 36 2.04 -2.39 -0.27
N CYS A 37 1.35 -2.00 0.80
CA CYS A 37 0.24 -1.05 0.70
C CYS A 37 0.71 0.34 0.26
N ALA A 38 1.86 0.80 0.77
CA ALA A 38 2.47 2.06 0.35
C ALA A 38 2.85 2.02 -1.13
N LEU A 39 3.43 0.91 -1.58
CA LEU A 39 3.78 0.69 -2.99
C LEU A 39 2.53 0.73 -3.88
N ASP A 40 1.47 -0.01 -3.52
CA ASP A 40 0.20 0.00 -4.25
C ASP A 40 -0.41 1.40 -4.30
N ALA A 41 -0.48 2.10 -3.18
CA ALA A 41 -1.06 3.45 -3.09
C ALA A 41 -0.37 4.45 -4.02
N ILE A 42 0.95 4.33 -4.23
CA ILE A 42 1.71 5.22 -5.10
C ILE A 42 1.57 4.81 -6.57
N PHE A 43 1.68 3.52 -6.85
CA PHE A 43 1.72 3.05 -8.23
C PHE A 43 0.32 2.95 -8.88
N SER A 44 -0.76 2.87 -8.10
CA SER A 44 -2.14 2.86 -8.61
C SER A 44 -2.65 4.22 -9.08
N ILE A 45 -1.95 5.32 -8.77
CA ILE A 45 -2.40 6.67 -9.12
C ILE A 45 -2.32 6.88 -10.65
N GLY A 46 -3.48 7.14 -11.25
CA GLY A 46 -3.59 7.53 -12.66
C GLY A 46 -3.27 6.43 -13.68
N VAL A 47 -3.35 5.16 -13.28
CA VAL A 47 -3.04 4.01 -14.15
C VAL A 47 -4.10 2.91 -14.06
N HIS A 48 -4.09 1.98 -15.02
CA HIS A 48 -4.86 0.75 -14.93
C HIS A 48 -4.23 -0.18 -13.88
N TYR A 49 -5.06 -0.75 -13.03
CA TYR A 49 -4.63 -1.57 -11.88
C TYR A 49 -3.75 -2.77 -12.26
N SER A 50 -3.95 -3.36 -13.44
CA SER A 50 -3.11 -4.48 -13.91
C SER A 50 -1.61 -4.14 -13.99
N GLY A 51 -1.27 -2.89 -14.27
CA GLY A 51 0.11 -2.39 -14.25
C GLY A 51 0.68 -2.34 -12.84
N THR A 52 -0.11 -1.86 -11.89
CA THR A 52 0.26 -1.80 -10.47
C THR A 52 0.48 -3.19 -9.90
N SER A 53 -0.42 -4.14 -10.18
CA SER A 53 -0.30 -5.53 -9.73
C SER A 53 1.01 -6.16 -10.17
N ARG A 54 1.40 -5.98 -11.45
CA ARG A 54 2.69 -6.48 -11.96
C ARG A 54 3.88 -5.83 -11.26
N THR A 55 3.83 -4.53 -11.01
CA THR A 55 4.89 -3.81 -10.29
C THR A 55 5.08 -4.37 -8.87
N ILE A 56 3.98 -4.70 -8.19
CA ILE A 56 4.02 -5.31 -6.86
C ILE A 56 4.62 -6.72 -6.92
N ASP A 57 4.24 -7.52 -7.92
CA ASP A 57 4.81 -8.87 -8.13
C ASP A 57 6.31 -8.82 -8.38
N ASP A 58 6.74 -7.88 -9.23
CA ASP A 58 8.16 -7.67 -9.52
C ASP A 58 8.94 -7.26 -8.27
N PHE A 59 8.38 -6.33 -7.46
CA PHE A 59 8.97 -5.91 -6.20
C PHE A 59 9.06 -7.07 -5.19
N CYS A 60 7.99 -7.83 -5.02
CA CYS A 60 7.95 -8.98 -4.11
C CYS A 60 9.01 -10.02 -4.49
N ARG A 61 9.16 -10.32 -5.78
CA ARG A 61 10.15 -11.27 -6.30
C ARG A 61 11.58 -10.77 -6.15
N GLU A 62 11.83 -9.49 -6.46
CA GLU A 62 13.17 -8.90 -6.41
C GLU A 62 13.73 -8.84 -4.98
N PHE A 63 12.87 -8.53 -4.02
CA PHE A 63 13.27 -8.31 -2.64
C PHE A 63 12.89 -9.46 -1.69
N ASP A 64 12.41 -10.58 -2.21
CA ASP A 64 11.98 -11.75 -1.43
C ASP A 64 11.03 -11.35 -0.29
N ILE A 65 9.89 -10.77 -0.67
CA ILE A 65 8.82 -10.35 0.24
C ILE A 65 7.54 -11.11 -0.12
N PRO A 66 6.92 -11.83 0.82
CA PRO A 66 5.63 -12.47 0.57
C PRO A 66 4.59 -11.42 0.17
N ARG A 67 3.91 -11.63 -0.96
CA ARG A 67 2.91 -10.66 -1.44
C ARG A 67 1.65 -10.67 -0.59
N ALA A 68 1.04 -11.85 -0.43
CA ALA A 68 -0.24 -12.01 0.23
C ALA A 68 -0.11 -12.19 1.74
N ALA A 69 -1.07 -11.66 2.49
CA ALA A 69 -1.23 -11.96 3.90
C ALA A 69 -1.53 -13.47 4.08
N PRO A 70 -1.07 -14.10 5.18
CA PRO A 70 -1.31 -15.53 5.43
C PRO A 70 -2.79 -15.91 5.52
N LYS A 71 -3.64 -14.96 5.87
CA LYS A 71 -5.10 -15.12 5.96
C LYS A 71 -5.78 -13.90 5.36
N PRO A 72 -6.71 -14.07 4.41
CA PRO A 72 -7.51 -12.98 3.88
C PRO A 72 -8.37 -12.36 5.00
N PHE A 73 -8.71 -11.09 4.87
CA PHE A 73 -9.52 -10.31 5.81
C PHE A 73 -8.97 -10.19 7.26
N GLN A 74 -7.73 -10.59 7.50
CA GLN A 74 -7.09 -10.44 8.82
C GLN A 74 -5.79 -9.65 8.67
N VAL A 75 -5.63 -8.65 9.53
CA VAL A 75 -4.35 -7.93 9.63
C VAL A 75 -3.29 -8.92 10.12
N PRO A 76 -2.18 -9.10 9.38
CA PRO A 76 -1.12 -10.00 9.80
C PRO A 76 -0.54 -9.63 11.16
N SER A 77 -0.09 -10.63 11.93
CA SER A 77 0.61 -10.36 13.20
C SER A 77 1.88 -9.54 12.96
N ARG A 78 2.33 -8.77 13.95
CA ARG A 78 3.59 -7.99 13.83
C ARG A 78 4.78 -8.85 13.41
N SER A 79 4.89 -10.03 13.99
CA SER A 79 6.01 -10.95 13.75
C SER A 79 6.00 -11.61 12.37
N SER A 80 4.87 -11.59 11.67
CA SER A 80 4.74 -12.16 10.32
C SER A 80 4.86 -11.12 9.19
N GLN A 81 5.00 -9.84 9.54
CA GLN A 81 5.14 -8.77 8.56
C GLN A 81 6.62 -8.44 8.28
N THR A 82 6.94 -8.16 7.03
CA THR A 82 8.16 -7.44 6.69
C THR A 82 7.99 -5.97 7.11
N THR A 83 8.86 -5.47 7.98
CA THR A 83 8.76 -4.10 8.51
C THR A 83 9.27 -3.06 7.52
N VAL A 84 8.91 -1.78 7.73
CA VAL A 84 9.44 -0.65 6.95
C VAL A 84 10.97 -0.63 7.00
N GLY A 85 11.58 -0.74 8.18
CA GLY A 85 13.03 -0.76 8.35
C GLY A 85 13.71 -1.94 7.63
N GLN A 86 13.07 -3.13 7.60
CA GLN A 86 13.59 -4.26 6.83
C GLN A 86 13.58 -4.00 5.32
N VAL A 87 12.56 -3.31 4.81
CA VAL A 87 12.52 -2.93 3.39
C VAL A 87 13.57 -1.86 3.09
N LEU A 88 13.72 -0.86 3.95
CA LEU A 88 14.77 0.16 3.81
C LEU A 88 16.18 -0.45 3.80
N GLU A 89 16.45 -1.43 4.66
CA GLU A 89 17.73 -2.15 4.64
C GLU A 89 17.96 -2.90 3.33
N LYS A 90 16.92 -3.50 2.73
CA LYS A 90 17.00 -4.13 1.40
C LYS A 90 17.25 -3.10 0.28
N LEU A 91 16.85 -1.85 0.49
CA LEU A 91 16.96 -0.76 -0.49
C LEU A 91 18.20 0.14 -0.27
N LYS A 92 19.01 -0.08 0.75
CA LYS A 92 20.11 0.83 1.14
C LYS A 92 21.10 1.17 0.02
N ASP A 93 21.38 0.21 -0.86
CA ASP A 93 22.30 0.37 -2.00
C ASP A 93 21.56 0.52 -3.33
N VAL A 94 20.25 0.79 -3.30
CA VAL A 94 19.38 0.88 -4.46
C VAL A 94 18.97 2.33 -4.68
N THR A 95 19.37 2.92 -5.80
CA THR A 95 18.88 4.25 -6.18
C THR A 95 17.43 4.19 -6.71
N PRO A 96 16.68 5.29 -6.70
CA PRO A 96 15.32 5.34 -7.28
C PRO A 96 15.26 4.86 -8.74
N ALA A 97 16.27 5.20 -9.55
CA ALA A 97 16.36 4.75 -10.94
C ALA A 97 16.63 3.25 -11.04
N MET A 98 17.48 2.70 -10.16
CA MET A 98 17.72 1.26 -10.09
C MET A 98 16.45 0.52 -9.67
N LEU A 99 15.74 1.01 -8.65
CA LEU A 99 14.47 0.43 -8.22
C LEU A 99 13.45 0.43 -9.36
N ALA A 100 13.24 1.57 -10.03
CA ALA A 100 12.32 1.69 -11.15
C ALA A 100 12.61 0.68 -12.28
N ASN A 101 13.89 0.45 -12.58
CA ASN A 101 14.31 -0.55 -13.57
C ASN A 101 14.03 -2.00 -13.08
N ARG A 102 14.36 -2.33 -11.83
CA ARG A 102 14.16 -3.67 -11.25
C ARG A 102 12.71 -4.09 -11.21
N ILE A 103 11.79 -3.14 -10.91
CA ILE A 103 10.35 -3.37 -10.90
C ILE A 103 9.67 -3.06 -12.24
N SER A 104 10.45 -2.85 -13.30
CA SER A 104 9.97 -2.59 -14.66
C SER A 104 8.95 -1.45 -14.76
N ASN A 105 9.10 -0.40 -13.92
CA ASN A 105 8.16 0.72 -13.87
C ASN A 105 8.85 2.08 -13.73
N LEU A 106 8.90 2.82 -14.84
CA LEU A 106 9.53 4.15 -14.95
C LEU A 106 8.53 5.31 -14.78
N GLN A 107 7.33 5.05 -14.27
CA GLN A 107 6.29 6.07 -14.12
C GLN A 107 6.70 7.16 -13.14
N ARG A 108 6.17 8.37 -13.41
CA ARG A 108 6.35 9.53 -12.57
C ARG A 108 5.07 9.91 -11.83
N THR A 109 5.20 10.64 -10.73
CA THR A 109 4.07 11.13 -9.93
C THR A 109 3.23 12.17 -10.67
N SER A 110 3.80 12.83 -11.67
CA SER A 110 3.14 13.81 -12.54
C SER A 110 3.76 13.79 -13.93
N THR A 111 2.97 14.10 -14.97
CA THR A 111 3.44 14.28 -16.34
C THR A 111 4.25 15.56 -16.56
N LYS A 112 4.14 16.53 -15.64
CA LYS A 112 4.85 17.81 -15.69
C LYS A 112 5.79 17.92 -14.49
N GLY A 113 7.03 17.40 -14.63
CA GLY A 113 8.07 17.58 -13.62
C GLY A 113 7.92 16.75 -12.34
N GLY A 114 7.13 15.66 -12.37
CA GLY A 114 7.05 14.76 -11.22
C GLY A 114 8.30 13.89 -11.07
N ILE A 115 8.58 13.45 -9.83
CA ILE A 115 9.63 12.47 -9.52
C ILE A 115 9.22 11.05 -9.96
N LEU A 116 10.17 10.12 -10.02
CA LEU A 116 9.85 8.71 -10.24
C LEU A 116 8.92 8.19 -9.13
N LYS A 117 7.94 7.35 -9.46
CA LYS A 117 7.11 6.70 -8.43
C LYS A 117 7.94 5.82 -7.50
N ALA A 118 9.01 5.23 -8.00
CA ALA A 118 10.00 4.51 -7.19
C ALA A 118 10.67 5.42 -6.15
N GLU A 119 11.01 6.67 -6.52
CA GLU A 119 11.54 7.67 -5.59
C GLU A 119 10.51 8.08 -4.56
N ALA A 120 9.27 8.36 -5.00
CA ALA A 120 8.17 8.67 -4.09
C ALA A 120 7.91 7.54 -3.08
N PHE A 121 8.02 6.28 -3.50
CA PHE A 121 7.90 5.13 -2.62
C PHE A 121 9.02 5.10 -1.56
N MET A 122 10.26 5.29 -1.95
CA MET A 122 11.38 5.33 -1.01
C MET A 122 11.21 6.45 0.02
N LEU A 123 10.84 7.66 -0.44
CA LEU A 123 10.54 8.79 0.46
C LEU A 123 9.38 8.50 1.42
N TRP A 124 8.35 7.77 0.97
CA TRP A 124 7.28 7.34 1.87
C TRP A 124 7.76 6.38 2.95
N LEU A 125 8.65 5.45 2.60
CA LEU A 125 9.26 4.55 3.60
C LEU A 125 10.09 5.34 4.62
N ASP A 126 10.88 6.34 4.18
CA ASP A 126 11.66 7.20 5.08
C ASP A 126 10.76 7.99 6.03
N ILE A 127 9.63 8.52 5.54
CA ILE A 127 8.63 9.19 6.38
C ILE A 127 8.03 8.23 7.40
N LEU A 128 7.62 7.03 6.99
CA LEU A 128 7.08 6.02 7.91
C LEU A 128 8.11 5.64 8.98
N GLU A 129 9.38 5.49 8.61
CA GLU A 129 10.48 5.22 9.54
C GLU A 129 10.66 6.36 10.53
N LEU A 130 10.67 7.62 10.08
CA LEU A 130 10.77 8.82 10.92
C LEU A 130 9.65 8.89 11.98
N TYR A 131 8.44 8.44 11.62
CA TYR A 131 7.30 8.36 12.53
C TYR A 131 7.26 7.05 13.35
N GLU A 132 8.32 6.22 13.26
CA GLU A 132 8.42 4.90 13.91
C GLU A 132 7.21 4.00 13.57
N ILE A 133 6.76 4.03 12.33
CA ILE A 133 5.67 3.21 11.81
C ILE A 133 6.27 2.06 11.02
N GLN A 134 6.27 0.87 11.62
CA GLN A 134 6.92 -0.32 11.08
C GLN A 134 5.92 -1.31 10.47
N THR A 135 4.70 -1.35 10.98
CA THR A 135 3.69 -2.37 10.69
C THR A 135 2.30 -1.76 10.58
N TYR A 136 1.31 -2.53 10.14
CA TYR A 136 -0.10 -2.12 10.15
C TYR A 136 -0.59 -1.64 11.52
N GLN A 137 -0.16 -2.33 12.59
CA GLN A 137 -0.57 -1.97 13.95
C GLN A 137 -0.01 -0.61 14.37
N ASP A 138 1.22 -0.27 13.93
CA ASP A 138 1.78 1.05 14.19
C ASP A 138 1.05 2.12 13.41
N PHE A 139 0.77 1.85 12.11
CA PHE A 139 0.02 2.76 11.26
C PHE A 139 -1.37 3.04 11.83
N HIS A 140 -2.10 2.01 12.27
CA HIS A 140 -3.42 2.19 12.89
C HIS A 140 -3.34 3.00 14.20
N LYS A 141 -2.30 2.79 15.01
CA LYS A 141 -2.13 3.48 16.30
C LYS A 141 -1.66 4.92 16.17
N LYS A 142 -0.79 5.20 15.19
CA LYS A 142 -0.07 6.48 15.05
C LYS A 142 -0.55 7.30 13.85
N GLY A 143 -1.15 6.67 12.85
CA GLY A 143 -1.49 7.31 11.55
C GLY A 143 -2.50 8.47 11.65
N GLU A 144 -3.33 8.48 12.70
CA GLU A 144 -4.26 9.57 12.98
C GLU A 144 -3.63 10.73 13.77
N LYS A 145 -2.37 10.57 14.21
CA LYS A 145 -1.69 11.54 15.09
C LYS A 145 -0.61 12.30 14.31
N GLY A 146 -0.64 13.62 14.41
CA GLY A 146 0.39 14.48 13.86
C GLY A 146 0.22 14.82 12.38
N ASN A 147 1.32 15.17 11.71
CA ASN A 147 1.34 15.66 10.34
C ASN A 147 1.62 14.56 9.30
N LEU A 148 1.54 13.27 9.68
CA LEU A 148 1.89 12.14 8.80
C LEU A 148 1.18 12.23 7.44
N GLU A 149 -0.13 12.48 7.43
CA GLU A 149 -0.89 12.59 6.19
C GLU A 149 -0.40 13.75 5.31
N GLN A 150 -0.07 14.89 5.94
CA GLN A 150 0.45 16.06 5.25
C GLN A 150 1.82 15.77 4.63
N ASP A 151 2.72 15.12 5.38
CA ASP A 151 4.06 14.77 4.92
C ASP A 151 4.02 13.75 3.77
N LEU A 152 3.18 12.71 3.88
CA LEU A 152 2.98 11.74 2.81
C LEU A 152 2.37 12.36 1.55
N ARG A 153 1.47 13.34 1.70
CA ARG A 153 0.91 14.10 0.56
C ARG A 153 1.93 15.02 -0.10
N ALA A 154 2.84 15.60 0.68
CA ALA A 154 3.87 16.50 0.19
C ALA A 154 4.82 15.81 -0.83
N VAL A 155 5.13 14.54 -0.63
CA VAL A 155 5.97 13.74 -1.55
C VAL A 155 5.44 13.73 -2.99
N ARG A 156 4.11 13.78 -3.17
CA ARG A 156 3.48 13.82 -4.51
C ARG A 156 3.68 15.14 -5.24
N ALA A 157 3.89 16.22 -4.48
CA ALA A 157 3.97 17.59 -4.98
C ALA A 157 5.41 18.08 -5.18
N VAL A 158 6.43 17.25 -4.84
CA VAL A 158 7.85 17.64 -5.01
C VAL A 158 8.11 17.80 -6.51
N PRO A 159 8.41 19.01 -7.01
CA PRO A 159 8.89 19.21 -8.38
C PRO A 159 10.29 18.61 -8.50
N ALA A 160 10.57 18.04 -9.67
CA ALA A 160 11.91 17.53 -10.00
C ALA A 160 12.89 18.69 -10.15
#